data_0641d11d8abb757e9cd689d15400e81f
#
_entry.id   0641d11d8abb757e9cd689d15400e81f
#
_cell.length_a   1.000
_cell.length_b   1.000
_cell.length_c   1.000
_cell.angle_alpha   90.00
_cell.angle_beta   90.00
_cell.angle_gamma   90.00
#
_symmetry.space_group_name_H-M   'P 1'
#
loop_
_entity.id
_entity.type
_entity.pdbx_description
1 polymer ?
#
loop_
_entity_poly.entity_id
_entity_poly.type
_entity_poly.pdbx_seq_one_letter_code
_entity_poly.pdbx_strand_id
1 'polypeptide(L)'
;NYGAGGNGGGGGQGGTGGRGCSQCGSGNGGNGGAGGSGGTGGYGGGSVFFISPQINLGANSVISCNGSNGASGIAGTVGGNGQGAGGNGGTGGDGGNGAGGNGGFILLAYTNKTFTSGYSITVAGGAAGTLSGAGGNAGKTGVIKELSI
;
A
#
# COMPACT_ATOMS: atom_id res chain seq x y z
N ASN A 1 8.63 4.57 -17.94
CA ASN A 1 7.34 4.29 -17.30
C ASN A 1 7.53 4.46 -15.80
N TYR A 2 7.03 5.56 -15.25
CA TYR A 2 6.92 5.71 -13.80
C TYR A 2 6.01 4.58 -13.31
N GLY A 3 6.49 3.78 -12.37
CA GLY A 3 5.64 2.80 -11.72
C GLY A 3 4.46 3.53 -11.08
N ALA A 4 3.24 3.25 -11.51
CA ALA A 4 2.07 3.77 -10.82
C ALA A 4 1.94 3.08 -9.46
N GLY A 5 1.71 3.86 -8.42
CA GLY A 5 1.29 3.31 -7.13
C GLY A 5 0.02 2.48 -7.27
N GLY A 6 -0.14 1.46 -6.45
CA GLY A 6 -1.39 0.71 -6.40
C GLY A 6 -2.54 1.57 -5.88
N ASN A 7 -3.75 1.28 -6.31
CA ASN A 7 -4.94 1.89 -5.73
C ASN A 7 -5.22 1.33 -4.34
N GLY A 8 -5.72 2.16 -3.45
CA GLY A 8 -6.27 1.72 -2.17
C GLY A 8 -7.48 0.80 -2.36
N GLY A 9 -7.68 -0.13 -1.45
CA GLY A 9 -8.88 -0.97 -1.43
C GLY A 9 -10.14 -0.15 -1.09
N GLY A 10 -11.29 -0.59 -1.55
CA GLY A 10 -12.58 -0.01 -1.14
C GLY A 10 -12.90 -0.35 0.31
N GLY A 11 -13.63 0.53 1.00
CA GLY A 11 -14.16 0.24 2.33
C GLY A 11 -15.19 -0.90 2.28
N GLY A 12 -15.29 -1.67 3.35
CA GLY A 12 -16.31 -2.69 3.52
C GLY A 12 -17.70 -2.06 3.72
N GLN A 13 -18.77 -2.82 3.47
CA GLN A 13 -20.13 -2.39 3.78
C GLN A 13 -20.43 -2.61 5.27
N GLY A 14 -21.22 -1.71 5.85
CA GLY A 14 -21.73 -1.87 7.21
C GLY A 14 -22.58 -3.14 7.33
N GLY A 15 -22.54 -3.77 8.49
CA GLY A 15 -23.40 -4.91 8.81
C GLY A 15 -24.87 -4.50 8.88
N THR A 16 -25.78 -5.45 8.60
CA THR A 16 -27.22 -5.22 8.77
C THR A 16 -27.59 -5.34 10.24
N GLY A 17 -28.44 -4.44 10.73
CA GLY A 17 -29.01 -4.52 12.07
C GLY A 17 -29.75 -5.85 12.28
N GLY A 18 -29.65 -6.41 13.50
CA GLY A 18 -30.41 -7.59 13.89
C GLY A 18 -31.93 -7.32 13.85
N ARG A 19 -32.73 -8.34 13.46
CA ARG A 19 -34.18 -8.24 13.50
C ARG A 19 -34.67 -8.58 14.91
N GLY A 20 -35.54 -7.76 15.48
CA GLY A 20 -36.29 -8.11 16.68
C GLY A 20 -37.21 -9.29 16.42
N CYS A 21 -37.48 -10.11 17.45
CA CYS A 21 -38.46 -11.20 17.35
C CYS A 21 -39.86 -10.57 17.41
N SER A 22 -40.75 -10.94 16.48
CA SER A 22 -42.10 -10.37 16.35
C SER A 22 -43.05 -10.71 17.52
N GLN A 23 -42.66 -11.62 18.41
CA GLN A 23 -43.46 -12.08 19.56
C GLN A 23 -42.90 -11.72 20.94
N CYS A 24 -41.71 -11.08 21.01
CA CYS A 24 -40.98 -10.80 22.24
C CYS A 24 -41.00 -9.31 22.65
N GLY A 25 -42.01 -8.55 22.27
CA GLY A 25 -42.07 -7.10 22.49
C GLY A 25 -41.19 -6.35 21.47
N SER A 26 -41.66 -5.21 21.05
CA SER A 26 -41.03 -4.39 19.99
C SER A 26 -39.61 -3.90 20.35
N GLY A 27 -38.61 -4.74 20.14
CA GLY A 27 -37.22 -4.33 20.15
C GLY A 27 -36.73 -3.96 18.74
N ASN A 28 -36.10 -2.81 18.56
CA ASN A 28 -35.46 -2.45 17.31
C ASN A 28 -34.05 -3.07 17.25
N GLY A 29 -33.70 -3.69 16.12
CA GLY A 29 -32.31 -4.11 15.87
C GLY A 29 -31.34 -2.93 15.86
N GLY A 30 -30.12 -3.14 16.31
CA GLY A 30 -29.06 -2.13 16.25
C GLY A 30 -28.64 -1.80 14.82
N ASN A 31 -28.18 -0.59 14.57
CA ASN A 31 -27.62 -0.19 13.28
C ASN A 31 -26.32 -0.96 12.98
N GLY A 32 -26.09 -1.33 11.73
CA GLY A 32 -24.82 -1.88 11.31
C GLY A 32 -23.66 -0.87 11.46
N GLY A 33 -22.46 -1.36 11.71
CA GLY A 33 -21.25 -0.55 11.76
C GLY A 33 -20.87 -0.01 10.38
N ALA A 34 -20.20 1.14 10.34
CA ALA A 34 -19.66 1.68 9.10
C ALA A 34 -18.47 0.84 8.58
N GLY A 35 -18.37 0.69 7.28
CA GLY A 35 -17.19 0.09 6.66
C GLY A 35 -15.95 0.96 6.82
N GLY A 36 -14.78 0.34 6.86
CA GLY A 36 -13.49 1.01 6.92
C GLY A 36 -13.07 1.61 5.57
N SER A 37 -12.22 2.62 5.61
CA SER A 37 -11.67 3.24 4.40
C SER A 37 -10.49 2.45 3.86
N GLY A 38 -10.35 2.40 2.52
CA GLY A 38 -9.18 1.80 1.88
C GLY A 38 -7.91 2.65 2.08
N GLY A 39 -6.77 1.97 2.16
CA GLY A 39 -5.45 2.61 2.21
C GLY A 39 -5.03 3.15 0.85
N THR A 40 -4.25 4.23 0.85
CA THR A 40 -3.71 4.80 -0.40
C THR A 40 -2.58 3.95 -0.95
N GLY A 41 -2.48 3.84 -2.29
CA GLY A 41 -1.34 3.17 -2.92
C GLY A 41 -0.04 3.95 -2.80
N GLY A 42 1.09 3.24 -2.80
CA GLY A 42 2.42 3.84 -2.81
C GLY A 42 2.79 4.42 -4.17
N TYR A 43 3.65 5.44 -4.18
CA TYR A 43 4.18 6.04 -5.40
C TYR A 43 5.28 5.15 -6.01
N GLY A 44 5.31 5.10 -7.35
CA GLY A 44 6.41 4.44 -8.06
C GLY A 44 7.73 5.18 -7.92
N GLY A 45 8.85 4.46 -8.00
CA GLY A 45 10.18 5.04 -8.09
C GLY A 45 10.37 5.81 -9.40
N GLY A 46 11.19 6.85 -9.39
CA GLY A 46 11.52 7.66 -10.56
C GLY A 46 12.51 7.00 -11.51
N SER A 47 13.08 7.78 -12.41
CA SER A 47 14.17 7.34 -13.29
C SER A 47 15.39 8.24 -13.13
N VAL A 48 16.57 7.62 -13.12
CA VAL A 48 17.87 8.29 -13.06
C VAL A 48 18.70 7.85 -14.26
N PHE A 49 19.29 8.82 -14.97
CA PHE A 49 20.18 8.58 -16.09
C PHE A 49 21.52 9.28 -15.83
N PHE A 50 22.57 8.51 -15.64
CA PHE A 50 23.93 9.00 -15.63
C PHE A 50 24.63 8.58 -16.92
N ILE A 51 24.99 9.54 -17.74
CA ILE A 51 25.74 9.32 -18.99
C ILE A 51 26.99 10.18 -18.92
N SER A 52 28.15 9.54 -18.74
CA SER A 52 29.41 10.23 -18.56
C SER A 52 30.58 9.32 -18.96
N PRO A 53 31.66 9.84 -19.58
CA PRO A 53 32.85 9.03 -19.82
C PRO A 53 33.43 8.41 -18.56
N GLN A 54 33.24 9.07 -17.40
CA GLN A 54 33.74 8.58 -16.12
C GLN A 54 32.62 8.67 -15.06
N ILE A 55 32.32 7.55 -14.38
CA ILE A 55 31.45 7.51 -13.21
C ILE A 55 32.24 7.02 -12.00
N ASN A 56 32.30 7.86 -10.97
CA ASN A 56 32.94 7.51 -9.69
C ASN A 56 31.89 7.51 -8.59
N LEU A 57 31.70 6.37 -7.94
CA LEU A 57 30.87 6.24 -6.74
C LEU A 57 31.78 5.97 -5.55
N GLY A 58 31.92 6.97 -4.68
CA GLY A 58 32.65 6.84 -3.42
C GLY A 58 31.90 6.02 -2.37
N ALA A 59 32.58 5.72 -1.27
CA ALA A 59 31.94 5.12 -0.11
C ALA A 59 30.77 6.01 0.36
N ASN A 60 29.66 5.39 0.74
CA ASN A 60 28.40 6.05 1.15
C ASN A 60 27.63 6.78 0.02
N SER A 61 28.06 6.67 -1.25
CA SER A 61 27.23 7.14 -2.36
C SER A 61 25.93 6.34 -2.44
N VAL A 62 24.79 7.04 -2.57
CA VAL A 62 23.47 6.40 -2.69
C VAL A 62 22.77 6.90 -3.94
N ILE A 63 22.35 5.98 -4.80
CA ILE A 63 21.43 6.24 -5.92
C ILE A 63 20.19 5.39 -5.68
N SER A 64 19.03 6.03 -5.48
CA SER A 64 17.81 5.32 -5.13
C SER A 64 16.63 5.79 -5.97
N CYS A 65 15.96 4.82 -6.60
CA CYS A 65 14.68 4.99 -7.28
C CYS A 65 13.68 3.97 -6.74
N ASN A 66 13.56 3.89 -5.42
CA ASN A 66 12.64 2.96 -4.77
C ASN A 66 11.19 3.44 -4.87
N GLY A 67 10.26 2.49 -4.96
CA GLY A 67 8.85 2.77 -4.77
C GLY A 67 8.53 3.00 -3.29
N SER A 68 7.52 3.80 -2.99
CA SER A 68 7.07 4.01 -1.61
C SER A 68 6.07 2.93 -1.16
N ASN A 69 5.93 2.76 0.15
CA ASN A 69 4.97 1.83 0.72
C ASN A 69 3.53 2.32 0.48
N GLY A 70 2.61 1.37 0.32
CA GLY A 70 1.18 1.63 0.41
C GLY A 70 0.75 1.83 1.86
N ALA A 71 -0.32 2.59 2.09
CA ALA A 71 -0.89 2.78 3.40
C ALA A 71 -1.80 1.60 3.78
N SER A 72 -1.93 1.34 5.08
CA SER A 72 -2.93 0.40 5.58
C SER A 72 -4.33 0.96 5.42
N GLY A 73 -5.31 0.10 5.16
CA GLY A 73 -6.72 0.42 5.29
C GLY A 73 -7.09 0.70 6.75
N ILE A 74 -8.31 1.13 6.96
CA ILE A 74 -8.89 1.36 8.29
C ILE A 74 -9.91 0.26 8.56
N ALA A 75 -9.92 -0.28 9.77
CA ALA A 75 -10.91 -1.27 10.17
C ALA A 75 -12.33 -0.68 10.20
N GLY A 76 -13.32 -1.50 9.90
CA GLY A 76 -14.72 -1.14 10.06
C GLY A 76 -15.09 -0.94 11.54
N THR A 77 -16.15 -0.20 11.80
CA THR A 77 -16.64 0.07 13.16
C THR A 77 -17.64 -0.99 13.63
N VAL A 78 -17.75 -1.15 14.93
CA VAL A 78 -18.75 -2.01 15.55
C VAL A 78 -20.14 -1.40 15.35
N GLY A 79 -21.14 -2.24 15.08
CA GLY A 79 -22.52 -1.82 14.98
C GLY A 79 -23.12 -1.40 16.33
N GLY A 80 -24.21 -0.65 16.30
CA GLY A 80 -24.90 -0.20 17.49
C GLY A 80 -25.64 -1.35 18.20
N ASN A 81 -25.93 -1.17 19.48
CA ASN A 81 -26.71 -2.11 20.26
C ASN A 81 -28.20 -2.05 19.85
N GLY A 82 -28.85 -3.19 19.80
CA GLY A 82 -30.29 -3.30 19.68
C GLY A 82 -30.98 -2.85 20.98
N GLN A 83 -32.27 -2.44 20.90
CA GLN A 83 -33.10 -2.09 22.04
C GLN A 83 -34.09 -3.23 22.38
N GLY A 84 -34.28 -3.48 23.63
CA GLY A 84 -35.19 -4.53 24.11
C GLY A 84 -34.73 -5.92 23.66
N ALA A 85 -35.60 -6.65 22.98
CA ALA A 85 -35.31 -7.96 22.39
C ALA A 85 -34.63 -7.89 21.00
N GLY A 86 -34.27 -6.70 20.53
CA GLY A 86 -33.59 -6.51 19.26
C GLY A 86 -32.14 -6.97 19.32
N GLY A 87 -31.64 -7.62 18.26
CA GLY A 87 -30.23 -8.01 18.14
C GLY A 87 -29.32 -6.81 17.85
N ASN A 88 -28.06 -6.92 18.23
CA ASN A 88 -27.05 -5.89 17.91
C ASN A 88 -26.78 -5.84 16.40
N GLY A 89 -26.39 -4.67 15.91
CA GLY A 89 -25.91 -4.51 14.54
C GLY A 89 -24.56 -5.22 14.35
N GLY A 90 -24.34 -5.73 13.14
CA GLY A 90 -23.06 -6.31 12.76
C GLY A 90 -21.95 -5.27 12.61
N THR A 91 -20.69 -5.70 12.69
CA THR A 91 -19.51 -4.86 12.38
C THR A 91 -19.45 -4.57 10.88
N GLY A 92 -19.03 -3.35 10.55
CA GLY A 92 -18.64 -3.00 9.18
C GLY A 92 -17.38 -3.77 8.73
N GLY A 93 -17.28 -4.03 7.44
CA GLY A 93 -16.09 -4.64 6.86
C GLY A 93 -14.89 -3.71 6.88
N ASP A 94 -13.69 -4.29 6.89
CA ASP A 94 -12.44 -3.55 6.86
C ASP A 94 -12.17 -2.96 5.46
N GLY A 95 -11.52 -1.79 5.44
CA GLY A 95 -10.98 -1.22 4.20
C GLY A 95 -9.77 -2.01 3.69
N GLY A 96 -9.63 -2.13 2.38
CA GLY A 96 -8.48 -2.80 1.78
C GLY A 96 -7.18 -2.03 1.98
N ASN A 97 -6.06 -2.74 1.96
CA ASN A 97 -4.73 -2.12 1.99
C ASN A 97 -4.37 -1.52 0.64
N GLY A 98 -3.64 -0.38 0.66
CA GLY A 98 -2.97 0.17 -0.52
C GLY A 98 -1.82 -0.73 -0.97
N ALA A 99 -1.63 -0.89 -2.27
CA ALA A 99 -0.48 -1.59 -2.82
C ALA A 99 0.79 -0.74 -2.71
N GLY A 100 1.95 -1.37 -2.60
CA GLY A 100 3.24 -0.69 -2.70
C GLY A 100 3.52 -0.18 -4.12
N GLY A 101 4.24 0.91 -4.24
CA GLY A 101 4.72 1.45 -5.51
C GLY A 101 5.85 0.61 -6.11
N ASN A 102 5.92 0.49 -7.44
CA ASN A 102 7.01 -0.21 -8.09
C ASN A 102 8.31 0.57 -7.98
N GLY A 103 9.46 -0.13 -7.93
CA GLY A 103 10.78 0.47 -8.10
C GLY A 103 10.93 1.11 -9.49
N GLY A 104 11.82 2.08 -9.59
CA GLY A 104 12.06 2.85 -10.81
C GLY A 104 13.11 2.26 -11.75
N PHE A 105 13.79 3.14 -12.48
CA PHE A 105 14.81 2.76 -13.46
C PHE A 105 16.07 3.58 -13.27
N ILE A 106 17.23 2.91 -13.26
CA ILE A 106 18.55 3.57 -13.21
C ILE A 106 19.35 3.11 -14.42
N LEU A 107 19.86 4.06 -15.21
CA LEU A 107 20.83 3.81 -16.28
C LEU A 107 22.15 4.49 -15.94
N LEU A 108 23.22 3.71 -15.95
CA LEU A 108 24.61 4.19 -15.86
C LEU A 108 25.31 3.86 -17.17
N ALA A 109 25.61 4.86 -17.99
CA ALA A 109 26.36 4.72 -19.24
C ALA A 109 27.72 5.41 -19.10
N TYR A 110 28.80 4.67 -19.28
CA TYR A 110 30.16 5.15 -19.03
C TYR A 110 31.21 4.45 -19.89
N THR A 111 32.36 5.10 -20.11
CA THR A 111 33.56 4.45 -20.63
C THR A 111 34.40 3.83 -19.50
N ASN A 112 34.49 4.56 -18.38
CA ASN A 112 35.24 4.10 -17.19
C ASN A 112 34.38 4.23 -15.94
N LYS A 113 34.49 3.29 -14.99
CA LYS A 113 33.87 3.37 -13.69
C LYS A 113 34.84 3.07 -12.55
N THR A 114 34.64 3.76 -11.44
CA THR A 114 35.28 3.45 -10.17
C THR A 114 34.22 3.43 -9.07
N PHE A 115 33.93 2.24 -8.57
CA PHE A 115 32.95 2.05 -7.50
C PHE A 115 33.68 1.60 -6.24
N THR A 116 33.79 2.49 -5.26
CA THR A 116 34.40 2.20 -3.97
C THR A 116 33.43 1.44 -3.09
N SER A 117 33.91 0.44 -2.36
CA SER A 117 33.10 -0.32 -1.41
C SER A 117 32.25 0.58 -0.50
N GLY A 118 30.99 0.21 -0.26
CA GLY A 118 30.03 0.98 0.56
C GLY A 118 29.07 1.88 -0.22
N TYR A 119 29.13 1.93 -1.56
CA TYR A 119 28.06 2.56 -2.36
C TYR A 119 26.80 1.71 -2.34
N SER A 120 25.65 2.34 -2.64
CA SER A 120 24.36 1.68 -2.76
C SER A 120 23.61 2.18 -4.00
N ILE A 121 23.09 1.26 -4.81
CA ILE A 121 22.20 1.55 -5.93
C ILE A 121 20.97 0.69 -5.77
N THR A 122 19.78 1.32 -5.61
CA THR A 122 18.56 0.59 -5.30
C THR A 122 17.35 1.03 -6.12
N VAL A 123 16.53 0.05 -6.48
CA VAL A 123 15.26 0.22 -7.21
C VAL A 123 14.19 -0.70 -6.61
N ALA A 124 14.15 -0.82 -5.30
CA ALA A 124 13.21 -1.72 -4.62
C ALA A 124 11.76 -1.24 -4.82
N GLY A 125 10.83 -2.19 -4.86
CA GLY A 125 9.40 -1.87 -4.74
C GLY A 125 9.02 -1.58 -3.29
N GLY A 126 7.99 -0.79 -3.07
CA GLY A 126 7.43 -0.51 -1.75
C GLY A 126 6.62 -1.69 -1.20
N ALA A 127 6.49 -1.80 0.10
CA ALA A 127 5.62 -2.77 0.74
C ALA A 127 4.13 -2.37 0.59
N ALA A 128 3.23 -3.35 0.65
CA ALA A 128 1.81 -3.10 0.80
C ALA A 128 1.47 -2.63 2.22
N GLY A 129 0.28 -2.05 2.41
CA GLY A 129 -0.28 -1.77 3.73
C GLY A 129 -0.50 -3.07 4.54
N THR A 130 -0.65 -2.96 5.84
CA THR A 130 -0.56 -4.11 6.79
C THR A 130 -1.84 -4.43 7.56
N LEU A 131 -3.02 -3.87 7.22
CA LEU A 131 -4.26 -4.26 7.88
C LEU A 131 -4.56 -5.73 7.57
N SER A 132 -4.77 -6.55 8.62
CA SER A 132 -5.02 -7.98 8.46
C SER A 132 -6.34 -8.25 7.70
N GLY A 133 -6.32 -9.25 6.82
CA GLY A 133 -7.49 -9.62 6.01
C GLY A 133 -7.76 -8.75 4.78
N ALA A 134 -7.09 -7.62 4.65
CA ALA A 134 -7.27 -6.71 3.52
C ALA A 134 -6.15 -6.89 2.48
N GLY A 135 -6.49 -7.25 1.27
CA GLY A 135 -5.52 -7.46 0.18
C GLY A 135 -4.76 -6.18 -0.17
N GLY A 136 -3.52 -6.34 -0.50
CA GLY A 136 -2.61 -5.34 -1.06
C GLY A 136 -1.37 -6.09 -1.55
N ASN A 137 -0.79 -5.67 -2.66
CA ASN A 137 0.41 -6.29 -3.21
C ASN A 137 1.61 -5.38 -3.00
N ALA A 138 2.77 -5.96 -2.68
CA ALA A 138 4.02 -5.23 -2.72
C ALA A 138 4.33 -4.78 -4.15
N GLY A 139 4.99 -3.64 -4.28
CA GLY A 139 5.51 -3.16 -5.55
C GLY A 139 6.60 -4.08 -6.09
N LYS A 140 6.74 -4.13 -7.41
CA LYS A 140 7.81 -4.88 -8.07
C LYS A 140 9.12 -4.11 -7.99
N THR A 141 10.24 -4.84 -7.91
CA THR A 141 11.58 -4.26 -8.08
C THR A 141 11.71 -3.64 -9.47
N GLY A 142 12.37 -2.49 -9.54
CA GLY A 142 12.69 -1.81 -10.80
C GLY A 142 13.90 -2.42 -11.52
N VAL A 143 14.52 -1.63 -12.39
CA VAL A 143 15.63 -2.08 -13.23
C VAL A 143 16.85 -1.16 -13.07
N ILE A 144 18.03 -1.74 -12.85
CA ILE A 144 19.32 -1.07 -12.96
C ILE A 144 19.97 -1.59 -14.23
N LYS A 145 20.42 -0.68 -15.10
CA LYS A 145 21.17 -1.02 -16.32
C LYS A 145 22.48 -0.27 -16.37
N GLU A 146 23.57 -1.03 -16.56
CA GLU A 146 24.89 -0.49 -16.86
C GLU A 146 25.20 -0.70 -18.34
N LEU A 147 25.79 0.30 -18.97
CA LEU A 147 26.19 0.30 -20.36
C LEU A 147 27.58 0.88 -20.49
N SER A 148 28.51 0.10 -21.04
CA SER A 148 29.83 0.60 -21.46
C SER A 148 29.73 1.24 -22.84
N ILE A 149 30.19 2.48 -23.01
CA ILE A 149 30.18 3.27 -24.23
C ILE A 149 31.56 3.71 -24.65
#